data_9bdb2823f11ed0819b95b6e72e0560e5
#
_entry.id   9bdb2823f11ed0819b95b6e72e0560e5
#
_cell.length_a   1.000
_cell.length_b   1.000
_cell.length_c   1.000
_cell.angle_alpha   90.00
_cell.angle_beta   90.00
_cell.angle_gamma   90.00
#
_symmetry.space_group_name_H-M   'P 1'
#
loop_
_entity.id
_entity.type
_entity.pdbx_description
1 polymer ?
#
loop_
_entity_poly.entity_id
_entity_poly.type
_entity_poly.pdbx_seq_one_letter_code
_entity_poly.pdbx_strand_id
1 'polypeptide(L)'
;LNAVVVFVYYKGALEANAGVMEVGQISVFASYVIQILMNLMMISMMLLQLARGKACGDRVVEVLDTEIDITNPENPYLPENPQGGVEFRDVSFKYNTEGHGDDILEHISFTAKPGQIIGIVGGTGCGKSSLVNLIPRLYDATQGQVLIDGVDVRKYDLTALREMIGVVLQKNVLFSGTIKENIRWGKKDATDEEIVAACQA
;
A
#
# COMPACT_ATOMS: atom_id res chain seq x y z
N LEU A 1 3.18 20.08 -41.16
CA LEU A 1 3.47 21.48 -40.93
C LEU A 1 4.10 22.13 -42.14
N ASN A 2 5.24 21.63 -42.59
CA ASN A 2 6.01 22.24 -43.71
C ASN A 2 5.26 22.33 -45.03
N ALA A 3 4.44 21.33 -45.38
CA ALA A 3 3.62 21.32 -46.63
C ALA A 3 2.62 22.48 -46.68
N VAL A 4 2.00 22.82 -45.53
CA VAL A 4 1.05 23.93 -45.43
C VAL A 4 1.78 25.25 -45.58
N VAL A 5 2.94 25.42 -44.98
CA VAL A 5 3.76 26.62 -45.09
C VAL A 5 4.22 26.85 -46.56
N VAL A 6 4.69 25.80 -47.22
CA VAL A 6 5.08 25.86 -48.65
C VAL A 6 3.89 26.26 -49.52
N PHE A 7 2.72 25.70 -49.26
CA PHE A 7 1.51 26.06 -50.02
C PHE A 7 1.12 27.54 -49.82
N VAL A 8 1.22 28.05 -48.58
CA VAL A 8 0.96 29.45 -48.26
C VAL A 8 1.92 30.40 -48.99
N TYR A 9 3.23 30.10 -48.99
CA TYR A 9 4.21 30.90 -49.74
C TYR A 9 3.98 30.81 -51.23
N TYR A 10 3.67 29.64 -51.80
CA TYR A 10 3.40 29.46 -53.20
C TYR A 10 2.20 30.28 -53.67
N LYS A 11 1.07 30.21 -52.95
CA LYS A 11 -0.11 30.97 -53.25
C LYS A 11 0.10 32.48 -53.03
N GLY A 12 0.72 32.85 -51.91
CA GLY A 12 1.04 34.25 -51.61
C GLY A 12 1.95 34.89 -52.68
N ALA A 13 2.92 34.16 -53.22
CA ALA A 13 3.76 34.65 -54.33
C ALA A 13 2.98 34.89 -55.61
N LEU A 14 2.01 34.04 -55.94
CA LEU A 14 1.13 34.27 -57.10
C LEU A 14 0.28 35.51 -56.96
N GLU A 15 -0.32 35.73 -55.78
CA GLU A 15 -1.14 36.93 -55.48
C GLU A 15 -0.30 38.22 -55.43
N ALA A 16 0.90 38.16 -54.90
CA ALA A 16 1.82 39.28 -54.92
C ALA A 16 2.27 39.66 -56.36
N ASN A 17 2.51 38.69 -57.24
CA ASN A 17 2.82 38.94 -58.63
C ASN A 17 1.62 39.54 -59.41
N ALA A 18 0.39 39.25 -58.96
CA ALA A 18 -0.81 39.87 -59.51
C ALA A 18 -1.10 41.27 -58.95
N GLY A 19 -0.25 41.79 -58.03
CA GLY A 19 -0.45 43.11 -57.40
C GLY A 19 -1.53 43.18 -56.38
N VAL A 20 -2.06 42.04 -55.91
CA VAL A 20 -3.19 41.96 -54.95
C VAL A 20 -2.70 42.03 -53.50
N MET A 21 -1.44 41.61 -53.24
CA MET A 21 -0.91 41.51 -51.89
C MET A 21 0.55 41.98 -51.81
N GLU A 22 0.96 42.62 -50.73
CA GLU A 22 2.36 42.96 -50.47
C GLU A 22 3.18 41.76 -49.96
N VAL A 23 4.44 41.64 -50.36
CA VAL A 23 5.32 40.54 -49.95
C VAL A 23 5.42 40.43 -48.43
N GLY A 24 5.39 41.55 -47.68
CA GLY A 24 5.41 41.56 -46.21
C GLY A 24 4.18 40.85 -45.59
N GLN A 25 3.02 40.97 -46.19
CA GLN A 25 1.77 40.36 -45.73
C GLN A 25 1.81 38.83 -45.82
N ILE A 26 2.51 38.26 -46.83
CA ILE A 26 2.68 36.82 -46.97
C ILE A 26 3.43 36.21 -45.76
N SER A 27 4.50 36.89 -45.31
CA SER A 27 5.30 36.47 -44.18
C SER A 27 4.51 36.53 -42.87
N VAL A 28 3.72 37.59 -42.68
CA VAL A 28 2.83 37.72 -41.50
C VAL A 28 1.77 36.61 -41.50
N PHE A 29 1.14 36.34 -42.63
CA PHE A 29 0.13 35.29 -42.77
C PHE A 29 0.74 33.90 -42.52
N ALA A 30 1.90 33.59 -43.08
CA ALA A 30 2.61 32.34 -42.82
C ALA A 30 2.92 32.16 -41.34
N SER A 31 3.32 33.25 -40.66
CA SER A 31 3.61 33.20 -39.22
C SER A 31 2.36 32.87 -38.40
N TYR A 32 1.21 33.46 -38.72
CA TYR A 32 -0.05 33.14 -38.05
C TYR A 32 -0.48 31.68 -38.27
N VAL A 33 -0.33 31.19 -39.52
CA VAL A 33 -0.66 29.78 -39.81
C VAL A 33 0.19 28.84 -38.97
N ILE A 34 1.53 29.10 -38.86
CA ILE A 34 2.42 28.31 -38.03
C ILE A 34 1.99 28.37 -36.57
N GLN A 35 1.67 29.57 -36.07
CA GLN A 35 1.24 29.75 -34.68
C GLN A 35 -0.07 29.02 -34.36
N ILE A 36 -1.04 29.04 -35.28
CA ILE A 36 -2.29 28.29 -35.11
C ILE A 36 -2.01 26.78 -35.05
N LEU A 37 -1.17 26.26 -35.92
CA LEU A 37 -0.83 24.84 -35.96
C LEU A 37 -0.09 24.41 -34.67
N MET A 38 0.82 25.24 -34.17
CA MET A 38 1.52 25.00 -32.89
C MET A 38 0.54 24.98 -31.71
N ASN A 39 -0.40 25.93 -31.68
CA ASN A 39 -1.42 25.98 -30.63
C ASN A 39 -2.34 24.74 -30.66
N LEU A 40 -2.72 24.25 -31.83
CA LEU A 40 -3.48 23.00 -31.98
C LEU A 40 -2.71 21.78 -31.46
N MET A 41 -1.39 21.72 -31.74
CA MET A 41 -0.53 20.67 -31.15
C MET A 41 -0.48 20.75 -29.63
N MET A 42 -0.36 21.97 -29.08
CA MET A 42 -0.32 22.18 -27.63
C MET A 42 -1.65 21.74 -26.97
N ILE A 43 -2.80 22.08 -27.56
CA ILE A 43 -4.11 21.63 -27.07
C ILE A 43 -4.19 20.10 -27.04
N SER A 44 -3.73 19.43 -28.13
CA SER A 44 -3.71 17.96 -28.19
C SER A 44 -2.86 17.34 -27.10
N MET A 45 -1.68 17.90 -26.83
CA MET A 45 -0.81 17.47 -25.73
C MET A 45 -1.47 17.69 -24.36
N MET A 46 -2.15 18.83 -24.19
CA MET A 46 -2.83 19.14 -22.93
C MET A 46 -3.97 18.17 -22.64
N LEU A 47 -4.75 17.76 -23.64
CA LEU A 47 -5.80 16.76 -23.47
C LEU A 47 -5.23 15.40 -23.02
N LEU A 48 -4.08 15.00 -23.59
CA LEU A 48 -3.39 13.77 -23.19
C LEU A 48 -2.89 13.84 -21.74
N GLN A 49 -2.37 15.00 -21.32
CA GLN A 49 -1.92 15.22 -19.94
C GLN A 49 -3.10 15.19 -18.95
N LEU A 50 -4.25 15.76 -19.31
CA LEU A 50 -5.46 15.68 -18.49
C LEU A 50 -5.92 14.23 -18.29
N ALA A 51 -5.92 13.42 -19.35
CA ALA A 51 -6.28 12.00 -19.25
C ALA A 51 -5.34 11.23 -18.30
N ARG A 52 -4.02 11.49 -18.38
CA ARG A 52 -3.03 10.91 -17.46
C ARG A 52 -3.22 11.39 -16.03
N GLY A 53 -3.45 12.69 -15.85
CA GLY A 53 -3.70 13.29 -14.54
C GLY A 53 -4.92 12.68 -13.86
N LYS A 54 -6.02 12.48 -14.63
CA LYS A 54 -7.20 11.78 -14.11
C LYS A 54 -6.88 10.36 -13.66
N ALA A 55 -6.22 9.56 -14.50
CA ALA A 55 -5.87 8.18 -14.16
C ALA A 55 -4.97 8.07 -12.91
N CYS A 56 -4.05 9.03 -12.71
CA CYS A 56 -3.24 9.10 -11.48
C CYS A 56 -4.10 9.49 -10.27
N GLY A 57 -5.01 10.45 -10.44
CA GLY A 57 -5.94 10.88 -9.39
C GLY A 57 -6.86 9.75 -8.94
N ASP A 58 -7.44 9.01 -9.88
CA ASP A 58 -8.32 7.89 -9.58
C ASP A 58 -7.60 6.80 -8.74
N ARG A 59 -6.31 6.51 -9.03
CA ARG A 59 -5.51 5.57 -8.24
C ARG A 59 -5.21 6.07 -6.83
N VAL A 60 -4.99 7.37 -6.65
CA VAL A 60 -4.77 7.95 -5.32
C VAL A 60 -6.06 7.89 -4.51
N VAL A 61 -7.19 8.22 -5.12
CA VAL A 61 -8.52 8.15 -4.49
C VAL A 61 -8.85 6.71 -4.09
N GLU A 62 -8.60 5.72 -4.95
CA GLU A 62 -8.79 4.30 -4.65
C GLU A 62 -8.06 3.87 -3.36
N VAL A 63 -6.81 4.32 -3.19
CA VAL A 63 -6.03 4.01 -1.97
C VAL A 63 -6.58 4.77 -0.75
N LEU A 64 -6.99 6.03 -0.91
CA LEU A 64 -7.51 6.84 0.19
C LEU A 64 -8.90 6.39 0.65
N ASP A 65 -9.71 5.90 -0.28
CA ASP A 65 -11.06 5.40 -0.02
C ASP A 65 -11.08 3.93 0.45
N THR A 66 -9.92 3.25 0.48
CA THR A 66 -9.83 1.88 0.99
C THR A 66 -10.19 1.86 2.47
N GLU A 67 -11.24 1.15 2.82
CA GLU A 67 -11.65 0.97 4.21
C GLU A 67 -10.65 0.07 4.96
N ILE A 68 -10.39 0.42 6.22
CA ILE A 68 -9.52 -0.38 7.09
C ILE A 68 -10.37 -1.47 7.74
N ASP A 69 -10.15 -2.72 7.34
CA ASP A 69 -10.93 -3.87 7.81
C ASP A 69 -10.73 -4.16 9.31
N ILE A 70 -9.50 -3.97 9.80
CA ILE A 70 -9.12 -4.28 11.19
C ILE A 70 -9.06 -3.01 12.00
N THR A 71 -10.12 -2.77 12.77
CA THR A 71 -10.26 -1.62 13.67
C THR A 71 -10.49 -2.07 15.11
N ASN A 72 -10.32 -1.15 16.04
CA ASN A 72 -10.70 -1.40 17.44
C ASN A 72 -12.22 -1.56 17.57
N PRO A 73 -12.70 -2.47 18.42
CA PRO A 73 -14.13 -2.53 18.78
C PRO A 73 -14.54 -1.27 19.57
N GLU A 74 -15.83 -0.99 19.65
CA GLU A 74 -16.36 0.17 20.40
C GLU A 74 -15.94 0.17 21.90
N ASN A 75 -15.84 -1.00 22.50
CA ASN A 75 -15.39 -1.18 23.87
C ASN A 75 -14.21 -2.17 23.90
N PRO A 76 -12.98 -1.70 23.65
CA PRO A 76 -11.81 -2.57 23.56
C PRO A 76 -11.43 -3.11 24.94
N TYR A 77 -11.11 -4.41 24.99
CA TYR A 77 -10.58 -5.06 26.18
C TYR A 77 -9.09 -4.69 26.36
N LEU A 78 -8.77 -4.21 27.53
CA LEU A 78 -7.40 -3.93 27.96
C LEU A 78 -6.99 -4.97 29.00
N PRO A 79 -5.96 -5.80 28.73
CA PRO A 79 -5.50 -6.81 29.68
C PRO A 79 -4.72 -6.17 30.83
N GLU A 80 -5.09 -6.48 32.07
CA GLU A 80 -4.38 -6.00 33.26
C GLU A 80 -3.12 -6.85 33.58
N ASN A 81 -3.21 -8.16 33.36
CA ASN A 81 -2.12 -9.08 33.71
C ASN A 81 -2.10 -10.27 32.72
N PRO A 82 -1.56 -10.09 31.51
CA PRO A 82 -1.53 -11.11 30.47
C PRO A 82 -0.64 -12.29 30.86
N GLN A 83 -1.14 -13.51 30.71
CA GLN A 83 -0.42 -14.75 30.99
C GLN A 83 0.20 -15.38 29.73
N GLY A 84 -0.35 -15.03 28.55
CA GLY A 84 0.14 -15.48 27.24
C GLY A 84 -0.36 -16.87 26.83
N GLY A 85 -1.49 -17.32 27.34
CA GLY A 85 -2.17 -18.50 26.83
C GLY A 85 -2.81 -18.22 25.47
N VAL A 86 -2.66 -19.10 24.48
CA VAL A 86 -3.24 -18.96 23.13
C VAL A 86 -4.11 -20.16 22.80
N GLU A 87 -5.31 -19.92 22.28
CA GLU A 87 -6.22 -20.99 21.88
C GLU A 87 -6.83 -20.67 20.51
N PHE A 88 -6.78 -21.65 19.63
CA PHE A 88 -7.48 -21.67 18.34
C PHE A 88 -8.69 -22.58 18.47
N ARG A 89 -9.88 -22.08 18.15
CA ARG A 89 -11.17 -22.83 18.18
C ARG A 89 -11.77 -22.86 16.79
N ASP A 90 -11.62 -23.99 16.12
CA ASP A 90 -12.21 -24.26 14.80
C ASP A 90 -11.93 -23.16 13.77
N VAL A 91 -10.65 -22.74 13.71
CA VAL A 91 -10.22 -21.59 12.92
C VAL A 91 -10.01 -21.98 11.47
N SER A 92 -10.73 -21.30 10.57
CA SER A 92 -10.45 -21.31 9.13
C SER A 92 -10.06 -19.91 8.67
N PHE A 93 -9.17 -19.82 7.66
CA PHE A 93 -8.67 -18.56 7.17
C PHE A 93 -8.34 -18.58 5.69
N LYS A 94 -8.70 -17.49 4.99
CA LYS A 94 -8.29 -17.14 3.62
C LYS A 94 -8.02 -15.64 3.50
N TYR A 95 -7.07 -15.24 2.63
CA TYR A 95 -6.72 -13.83 2.46
C TYR A 95 -7.75 -13.01 1.69
N ASN A 96 -8.50 -13.66 0.78
CA ASN A 96 -9.50 -12.96 -0.02
C ASN A 96 -10.89 -13.51 0.33
N THR A 97 -11.67 -12.74 1.05
CA THR A 97 -13.03 -13.11 1.47
C THR A 97 -14.05 -12.97 0.35
N GLU A 98 -13.80 -12.15 -0.67
CA GLU A 98 -14.71 -11.89 -1.78
C GLU A 98 -14.51 -12.83 -2.98
N GLY A 99 -13.42 -13.61 -3.01
CA GLY A 99 -13.04 -14.48 -4.13
C GLY A 99 -13.27 -15.97 -3.88
N HIS A 100 -13.27 -16.77 -4.96
CA HIS A 100 -13.27 -18.24 -4.97
C HIS A 100 -11.81 -18.73 -4.71
N GLY A 101 -11.24 -18.44 -3.54
CA GLY A 101 -9.94 -18.96 -3.14
C GLY A 101 -10.13 -20.10 -2.14
N ASP A 102 -9.27 -21.12 -2.21
CA ASP A 102 -9.21 -22.20 -1.24
C ASP A 102 -8.82 -21.64 0.15
N ASP A 103 -9.33 -22.22 1.20
CA ASP A 103 -8.94 -21.89 2.56
C ASP A 103 -7.47 -22.27 2.77
N ILE A 104 -6.69 -21.37 3.36
CA ILE A 104 -5.29 -21.60 3.68
C ILE A 104 -5.14 -22.37 4.99
N LEU A 105 -6.07 -22.12 5.90
CA LEU A 105 -6.23 -22.85 7.16
C LEU A 105 -7.67 -23.34 7.22
N GLU A 106 -7.83 -24.63 7.56
CA GLU A 106 -9.13 -25.29 7.66
C GLU A 106 -9.27 -25.95 9.03
N HIS A 107 -10.27 -25.54 9.79
CA HIS A 107 -10.69 -26.18 11.04
C HIS A 107 -9.55 -26.41 12.05
N ILE A 108 -8.66 -25.43 12.22
CA ILE A 108 -7.52 -25.52 13.13
C ILE A 108 -7.98 -25.34 14.58
N SER A 109 -7.68 -26.30 15.42
CA SER A 109 -7.97 -26.26 16.86
C SER A 109 -6.77 -26.75 17.66
N PHE A 110 -6.25 -25.91 18.55
CA PHE A 110 -5.23 -26.27 19.53
C PHE A 110 -5.16 -25.24 20.66
N THR A 111 -4.50 -25.61 21.75
CA THR A 111 -4.28 -24.73 22.90
C THR A 111 -2.79 -24.75 23.28
N ALA A 112 -2.19 -23.56 23.38
CA ALA A 112 -0.88 -23.32 23.96
C ALA A 112 -1.04 -22.69 25.34
N LYS A 113 -0.61 -23.38 26.38
CA LYS A 113 -0.66 -22.87 27.76
C LYS A 113 0.47 -21.85 28.01
N PRO A 114 0.32 -20.93 28.98
CA PRO A 114 1.40 -20.04 29.40
C PRO A 114 2.73 -20.79 29.61
N GLY A 115 3.82 -20.26 29.07
CA GLY A 115 5.15 -20.86 29.15
C GLY A 115 5.40 -22.10 28.29
N GLN A 116 4.42 -22.57 27.53
CA GLN A 116 4.55 -23.72 26.65
C GLN A 116 5.19 -23.31 25.32
N ILE A 117 6.10 -24.16 24.81
CA ILE A 117 6.69 -24.02 23.47
C ILE A 117 5.91 -24.92 22.50
N ILE A 118 5.38 -24.33 21.45
CA ILE A 118 4.66 -25.03 20.37
C ILE A 118 5.49 -25.03 19.10
N GLY A 119 5.78 -26.21 18.57
CA GLY A 119 6.43 -26.38 17.27
C GLY A 119 5.40 -26.54 16.15
N ILE A 120 5.46 -25.69 15.12
CA ILE A 120 4.60 -25.76 13.93
C ILE A 120 5.43 -26.26 12.76
N VAL A 121 5.14 -27.49 12.28
CA VAL A 121 5.89 -28.14 11.21
C VAL A 121 5.01 -28.34 9.99
N GLY A 122 5.59 -28.17 8.80
CA GLY A 122 4.87 -28.35 7.53
C GLY A 122 5.69 -27.85 6.34
N GLY A 123 5.27 -28.19 5.14
CA GLY A 123 5.89 -27.78 3.88
C GLY A 123 5.80 -26.26 3.61
N THR A 124 6.47 -25.82 2.56
CA THR A 124 6.35 -24.43 2.10
C THR A 124 4.94 -24.20 1.58
N GLY A 125 4.32 -23.06 1.96
CA GLY A 125 2.97 -22.71 1.52
C GLY A 125 1.81 -23.30 2.33
N CYS A 126 2.05 -24.15 3.34
CA CYS A 126 0.98 -24.78 4.14
C CYS A 126 0.35 -23.86 5.23
N GLY A 127 0.49 -22.55 5.15
CA GLY A 127 -0.20 -21.62 6.05
C GLY A 127 0.45 -21.33 7.40
N LYS A 128 1.68 -21.80 7.69
CA LYS A 128 2.36 -21.56 9.01
C LYS A 128 2.42 -20.08 9.38
N SER A 129 2.89 -19.25 8.46
CA SER A 129 2.97 -17.79 8.69
C SER A 129 1.60 -17.16 8.83
N SER A 130 0.62 -17.64 8.06
CA SER A 130 -0.77 -17.16 8.16
C SER A 130 -1.35 -17.46 9.54
N LEU A 131 -1.13 -18.67 10.06
CA LEU A 131 -1.58 -19.07 11.40
C LEU A 131 -0.96 -18.16 12.49
N VAL A 132 0.36 -17.92 12.44
CA VAL A 132 1.03 -17.05 13.42
C VAL A 132 0.54 -15.62 13.32
N ASN A 133 0.24 -15.11 12.12
CA ASN A 133 -0.23 -13.75 11.90
C ASN A 133 -1.66 -13.47 12.41
N LEU A 134 -2.45 -14.51 12.67
CA LEU A 134 -3.77 -14.38 13.31
C LEU A 134 -3.66 -14.02 14.79
N ILE A 135 -2.56 -14.39 15.47
CA ILE A 135 -2.38 -14.13 16.91
C ILE A 135 -2.31 -12.62 17.20
N PRO A 136 -1.42 -11.81 16.54
CA PRO A 136 -1.39 -10.37 16.71
C PRO A 136 -2.52 -9.64 15.95
N ARG A 137 -3.48 -10.37 15.44
CA ARG A 137 -4.59 -9.83 14.64
C ARG A 137 -4.09 -8.95 13.48
N LEU A 138 -3.13 -9.48 12.69
CA LEU A 138 -2.77 -8.86 11.40
C LEU A 138 -3.81 -9.20 10.33
N TYR A 139 -4.58 -10.26 10.55
CA TYR A 139 -5.74 -10.70 9.80
C TYR A 139 -6.78 -11.24 10.78
N ASP A 140 -8.05 -11.15 10.45
CA ASP A 140 -9.11 -11.80 11.19
C ASP A 140 -9.39 -13.20 10.61
N ALA A 141 -9.68 -14.18 11.47
CA ALA A 141 -10.12 -15.51 11.05
C ALA A 141 -11.43 -15.41 10.27
N THR A 142 -11.55 -16.15 9.16
CA THR A 142 -12.79 -16.22 8.36
C THR A 142 -13.88 -16.97 9.11
N GLN A 143 -13.49 -18.03 9.86
CA GLN A 143 -14.39 -18.80 10.73
C GLN A 143 -13.65 -19.16 12.03
N GLY A 144 -14.40 -19.42 13.07
CA GLY A 144 -13.86 -19.75 14.38
C GLY A 144 -13.35 -18.56 15.17
N GLN A 145 -12.50 -18.82 16.16
CA GLN A 145 -12.00 -17.82 17.09
C GLN A 145 -10.54 -18.08 17.47
N VAL A 146 -9.75 -17.04 17.52
CA VAL A 146 -8.43 -17.02 18.14
C VAL A 146 -8.56 -16.30 19.48
N LEU A 147 -8.15 -16.95 20.56
CA LEU A 147 -8.25 -16.38 21.90
C LEU A 147 -6.86 -16.25 22.51
N ILE A 148 -6.65 -15.15 23.24
CA ILE A 148 -5.51 -14.96 24.14
C ILE A 148 -6.05 -14.82 25.55
N ASP A 149 -5.54 -15.64 26.47
CA ASP A 149 -6.02 -15.72 27.86
C ASP A 149 -7.55 -15.86 27.98
N GLY A 150 -8.17 -16.61 27.04
CA GLY A 150 -9.60 -16.86 26.99
C GLY A 150 -10.46 -15.76 26.37
N VAL A 151 -9.86 -14.65 25.95
CA VAL A 151 -10.55 -13.53 25.29
C VAL A 151 -10.25 -13.53 23.80
N ASP A 152 -11.29 -13.37 22.95
CA ASP A 152 -11.14 -13.30 21.49
C ASP A 152 -10.29 -12.08 21.09
N VAL A 153 -9.31 -12.29 20.20
CA VAL A 153 -8.39 -11.23 19.73
C VAL A 153 -9.13 -10.03 19.11
N ARG A 154 -10.33 -10.24 18.56
CA ARG A 154 -11.19 -9.19 17.99
C ARG A 154 -11.76 -8.24 19.03
N LYS A 155 -11.76 -8.62 20.30
CA LYS A 155 -12.24 -7.79 21.41
C LYS A 155 -11.17 -6.95 22.06
N TYR A 156 -9.90 -7.24 21.82
CA TYR A 156 -8.79 -6.50 22.38
C TYR A 156 -8.65 -5.11 21.75
N ASP A 157 -8.08 -4.18 22.51
CA ASP A 157 -7.41 -3.02 21.95
C ASP A 157 -6.22 -3.50 21.11
N LEU A 158 -6.14 -3.06 19.86
CA LEU A 158 -5.12 -3.54 18.90
C LEU A 158 -3.69 -3.18 19.35
N THR A 159 -3.52 -2.01 19.96
CA THR A 159 -2.20 -1.58 20.44
C THR A 159 -1.77 -2.43 21.61
N ALA A 160 -2.64 -2.58 22.61
CA ALA A 160 -2.38 -3.40 23.79
C ALA A 160 -2.13 -4.88 23.43
N LEU A 161 -2.92 -5.43 22.49
CA LEU A 161 -2.72 -6.79 21.98
C LEU A 161 -1.33 -6.98 21.38
N ARG A 162 -0.92 -6.07 20.50
CA ARG A 162 0.35 -6.17 19.79
C ARG A 162 1.57 -5.88 20.65
N GLU A 163 1.42 -5.05 21.67
CA GLU A 163 2.49 -4.78 22.66
C GLU A 163 2.81 -6.02 23.52
N MET A 164 1.86 -6.93 23.72
CA MET A 164 2.10 -8.19 24.43
C MET A 164 2.82 -9.26 23.60
N ILE A 165 2.91 -9.08 22.27
CA ILE A 165 3.35 -10.13 21.35
C ILE A 165 4.65 -9.71 20.67
N GLY A 166 5.75 -10.39 20.98
CA GLY A 166 7.01 -10.27 20.24
C GLY A 166 7.02 -11.19 19.02
N VAL A 167 7.30 -10.66 17.84
CA VAL A 167 7.39 -11.42 16.59
C VAL A 167 8.79 -11.34 16.00
N VAL A 168 9.41 -12.48 15.74
CA VAL A 168 10.67 -12.58 15.00
C VAL A 168 10.35 -13.03 13.58
N LEU A 169 10.59 -12.16 12.61
CA LEU A 169 10.31 -12.43 11.20
C LEU A 169 11.37 -13.37 10.59
N GLN A 170 10.98 -14.15 9.60
CA GLN A 170 11.90 -15.02 8.85
C GLN A 170 12.99 -14.21 8.14
N LYS A 171 12.69 -13.00 7.67
CA LYS A 171 13.63 -12.06 7.07
C LYS A 171 13.58 -10.76 7.85
N ASN A 172 14.60 -10.52 8.67
CA ASN A 172 14.75 -9.28 9.40
C ASN A 172 15.39 -8.21 8.49
N VAL A 173 14.81 -7.03 8.46
CA VAL A 173 15.34 -5.87 7.73
C VAL A 173 15.66 -4.79 8.76
N LEU A 174 16.90 -4.32 8.73
CA LEU A 174 17.30 -3.18 9.54
C LEU A 174 16.97 -1.89 8.78
N PHE A 175 16.43 -0.92 9.48
CA PHE A 175 16.22 0.42 8.96
C PHE A 175 17.55 1.19 8.92
N SER A 176 17.62 2.20 8.03
CA SER A 176 18.77 3.11 7.97
C SER A 176 18.99 3.79 9.32
N GLY A 177 20.23 3.73 9.82
CA GLY A 177 20.60 4.24 11.13
C GLY A 177 21.54 3.31 11.87
N THR A 178 21.73 3.57 13.15
CA THR A 178 22.58 2.74 14.03
C THR A 178 21.83 1.49 14.51
N ILE A 179 22.57 0.46 14.93
CA ILE A 179 22.00 -0.73 15.59
C ILE A 179 21.17 -0.32 16.82
N LYS A 180 21.68 0.62 17.59
CA LYS A 180 21.02 1.16 18.79
C LYS A 180 19.65 1.78 18.46
N GLU A 181 19.55 2.56 17.41
CA GLU A 181 18.28 3.14 16.93
C GLU A 181 17.31 2.05 16.49
N ASN A 182 17.79 1.03 15.78
CA ASN A 182 16.94 -0.10 15.37
C ASN A 182 16.38 -0.89 16.57
N ILE A 183 17.17 -1.09 17.63
CA ILE A 183 16.70 -1.78 18.84
C ILE A 183 15.69 -0.92 19.61
N ARG A 184 15.86 0.40 19.63
CA ARG A 184 14.93 1.34 20.28
C ARG A 184 13.53 1.37 19.69
N TRP A 185 13.31 0.79 18.52
CA TRP A 185 11.95 0.66 17.98
C TRP A 185 11.01 -0.12 18.91
N GLY A 186 11.53 -1.09 19.65
CA GLY A 186 10.76 -1.84 20.65
C GLY A 186 10.39 -1.02 21.91
N LYS A 187 11.25 -0.06 22.30
CA LYS A 187 11.04 0.84 23.45
C LYS A 187 11.77 2.14 23.17
N LYS A 188 11.05 3.20 22.82
CA LYS A 188 11.62 4.50 22.40
C LYS A 188 12.52 5.13 23.48
N ASP A 189 12.15 4.98 24.75
CA ASP A 189 12.84 5.56 25.91
C ASP A 189 13.85 4.60 26.56
N ALA A 190 14.24 3.50 25.85
CA ALA A 190 15.19 2.54 26.38
C ALA A 190 16.55 3.19 26.67
N THR A 191 17.10 2.94 27.87
CA THR A 191 18.45 3.36 28.24
C THR A 191 19.49 2.56 27.49
N ASP A 192 20.74 3.01 27.49
CA ASP A 192 21.83 2.30 26.83
C ASP A 192 22.12 0.95 27.52
N GLU A 193 21.95 0.89 28.84
CA GLU A 193 22.10 -0.32 29.64
C GLU A 193 21.01 -1.37 29.28
N GLU A 194 19.76 -0.93 29.12
CA GLU A 194 18.65 -1.78 28.68
C GLU A 194 18.90 -2.34 27.28
N ILE A 195 19.43 -1.52 26.37
CA ILE A 195 19.76 -1.97 24.99
C ILE A 195 20.86 -3.01 25.02
N VAL A 196 21.93 -2.81 25.82
CA VAL A 196 23.02 -3.77 25.94
C VAL A 196 22.49 -5.07 26.56
N ALA A 197 21.67 -5.00 27.59
CA ALA A 197 21.06 -6.18 28.20
C ALA A 197 20.17 -6.97 27.21
N ALA A 198 19.38 -6.29 26.41
CA ALA A 198 18.58 -6.93 25.35
C ALA A 198 19.42 -7.60 24.27
N CYS A 199 20.63 -7.09 23.98
CA CYS A 199 21.55 -7.72 23.03
C CYS A 199 22.28 -8.95 23.62
N GLN A 200 22.34 -9.08 24.94
CA GLN A 200 23.03 -10.19 25.65
C GLN A 200 22.10 -11.35 25.98
N ALA A 201 20.78 -11.12 25.97
CA ALA A 201 19.76 -12.12 26.24
C ALA A 201 19.53 -13.05 25.03
#